data_7332764b0635656e3caf00c09586f22e
#
_entry.id   7332764b0635656e3caf00c09586f22e
#
_cell.length_a   1.000
_cell.length_b   1.000
_cell.length_c   1.000
_cell.angle_alpha   90.00
_cell.angle_beta   90.00
_cell.angle_gamma   90.00
#
_symmetry.space_group_name_H-M   'P 1'
#
loop_
_entity.id
_entity.type
_entity.pdbx_description
1 polymer ?
#
loop_
_entity_poly.entity_id
_entity_poly.type
_entity_poly.pdbx_seq_one_letter_code
_entity_poly.pdbx_strand_id
1 'polypeptide(L)'
;MDKYKKLIGNSFVFAIGNLGSKLVQFILVPLYSYTLTTKEFGQADLLTQLVFLLTPLVSLELFDGVFRFALDELPENKPQLISSVVGVLSVSSIVCLIIGGVTDTIFSNFEPLLTSGFLVANIWFALISNYARATGYVKVFAIAGILNTLIMGLTSFVLLSVFRQGVQGYLIAFIVGLCGAVVYILAATRMYKQISFKYFNSAKLLELVKYSAPLVPNYFAWWLNSSSDRVFILTMIGSAANGIYAMANKIPNFINLIAQIFSQSWQISVVEEIKNDKSDQFITTVFEVFCGVLFLAGILIVTWIRPLFKLLINHNYFLGWKLTFIMVLAVIYGSVSIILETVYTASKETMIVFKTTLYGAILNVLLTVALIPLVGYYGAAIANTISFAVVVLLRLRGIIKRGLLKVNYRKLATYHVVYFLAAALPFLLKNDVVVIAFGLCICIVIMITDKNMLNISRKLILHKELK
;
A
#
# COMPACT_ATOMS: atom_id res chain seq x y z
N MET A 1 -16.92 -11.93 26.93
CA MET A 1 -15.59 -12.54 26.66
C MET A 1 -15.44 -13.09 25.25
N ASP A 2 -16.48 -13.68 24.66
CA ASP A 2 -16.38 -14.27 23.30
C ASP A 2 -16.19 -13.27 22.16
N LYS A 3 -16.78 -12.07 22.27
CA LYS A 3 -16.60 -11.01 21.23
C LYS A 3 -15.15 -10.55 21.11
N TYR A 4 -14.45 -10.37 22.24
CA TYR A 4 -13.03 -9.97 22.26
C TYR A 4 -12.10 -11.10 21.78
N LYS A 5 -12.38 -12.35 22.15
CA LYS A 5 -11.63 -13.52 21.64
C LYS A 5 -11.79 -13.67 20.13
N LYS A 6 -13.00 -13.49 19.61
CA LYS A 6 -13.29 -13.53 18.17
C LYS A 6 -12.62 -12.37 17.43
N LEU A 7 -12.61 -11.16 18.01
CA LEU A 7 -11.93 -9.99 17.46
C LEU A 7 -10.41 -10.19 17.39
N ILE A 8 -9.79 -10.63 18.49
CA ILE A 8 -8.35 -10.90 18.57
C ILE A 8 -7.97 -12.05 17.62
N GLY A 9 -8.75 -13.12 17.58
CA GLY A 9 -8.50 -14.24 16.67
C GLY A 9 -8.59 -13.84 15.19
N ASN A 10 -9.58 -13.05 14.81
CA ASN A 10 -9.70 -12.54 13.46
C ASN A 10 -8.57 -11.54 13.11
N SER A 11 -8.22 -10.65 14.03
CA SER A 11 -7.10 -9.71 13.84
C SER A 11 -5.77 -10.44 13.64
N PHE A 12 -5.53 -11.53 14.36
CA PHE A 12 -4.33 -12.35 14.21
C PHE A 12 -4.28 -13.07 12.86
N VAL A 13 -5.42 -13.62 12.41
CA VAL A 13 -5.54 -14.26 11.09
C VAL A 13 -5.33 -13.23 9.96
N PHE A 14 -5.87 -12.02 10.10
CA PHE A 14 -5.64 -10.92 9.16
C PHE A 14 -4.17 -10.48 9.12
N ALA A 15 -3.53 -10.37 10.30
CA ALA A 15 -2.13 -10.00 10.39
C ALA A 15 -1.23 -11.03 9.72
N ILE A 16 -1.45 -12.32 9.98
CA ILE A 16 -0.69 -13.42 9.34
C ILE A 16 -0.95 -13.45 7.82
N GLY A 17 -2.20 -13.32 7.38
CA GLY A 17 -2.54 -13.32 5.96
C GLY A 17 -1.89 -12.18 5.19
N ASN A 18 -1.99 -10.96 5.72
CA ASN A 18 -1.38 -9.78 5.12
C ASN A 18 0.16 -9.82 5.17
N LEU A 19 0.74 -10.23 6.30
CA LEU A 19 2.19 -10.36 6.46
C LEU A 19 2.74 -11.45 5.53
N GLY A 20 2.08 -12.61 5.48
CA GLY A 20 2.47 -13.72 4.60
C GLY A 20 2.50 -13.32 3.13
N SER A 21 1.44 -12.66 2.63
CA SER A 21 1.39 -12.17 1.25
C SER A 21 2.48 -11.16 0.95
N LYS A 22 2.77 -10.24 1.88
CA LYS A 22 3.82 -9.21 1.71
C LYS A 22 5.23 -9.78 1.75
N LEU A 23 5.49 -10.78 2.61
CA LEU A 23 6.77 -11.50 2.65
C LEU A 23 7.04 -12.23 1.33
N VAL A 24 6.03 -12.93 0.77
CA VAL A 24 6.19 -13.58 -0.55
C VAL A 24 6.49 -12.54 -1.64
N GLN A 25 5.77 -11.41 -1.66
CA GLN A 25 6.05 -10.32 -2.60
C GLN A 25 7.50 -9.80 -2.51
N PHE A 26 8.06 -9.78 -1.30
CA PHE A 26 9.46 -9.39 -1.12
C PHE A 26 10.45 -10.46 -1.65
N ILE A 27 10.17 -11.74 -1.41
CA ILE A 27 10.97 -12.85 -1.95
C ILE A 27 11.00 -12.82 -3.48
N LEU A 28 9.97 -12.25 -4.13
CA LEU A 28 9.93 -12.09 -5.59
C LEU A 28 10.77 -10.92 -6.12
N VAL A 29 11.26 -10.02 -5.26
CA VAL A 29 12.11 -8.89 -5.69
C VAL A 29 13.40 -9.35 -6.37
N PRO A 30 14.17 -10.30 -5.81
CA PRO A 30 15.32 -10.90 -6.53
C PRO A 30 14.89 -11.52 -7.86
N LEU A 31 13.83 -12.34 -7.88
CA LEU A 31 13.35 -12.97 -9.11
C LEU A 31 13.15 -11.93 -10.22
N TYR A 32 12.38 -10.88 -9.96
CA TYR A 32 12.10 -9.84 -10.96
C TYR A 32 13.38 -9.10 -11.38
N SER A 33 14.29 -8.80 -10.46
CA SER A 33 15.51 -8.08 -10.77
C SER A 33 16.49 -8.89 -11.64
N TYR A 34 16.51 -10.22 -11.49
CA TYR A 34 17.39 -11.10 -12.25
C TYR A 34 16.80 -11.59 -13.59
N THR A 35 15.47 -11.57 -13.74
CA THR A 35 14.79 -12.10 -14.92
C THR A 35 14.29 -11.02 -15.87
N LEU A 36 13.99 -9.82 -15.38
CA LEU A 36 13.52 -8.69 -16.19
C LEU A 36 14.65 -7.66 -16.37
N THR A 37 14.73 -7.09 -17.55
CA THR A 37 15.55 -5.88 -17.78
C THR A 37 14.94 -4.67 -17.08
N THR A 38 15.73 -3.61 -16.87
CA THR A 38 15.22 -2.35 -16.29
C THR A 38 14.07 -1.76 -17.10
N LYS A 39 14.11 -1.92 -18.43
CA LYS A 39 13.05 -1.45 -19.34
C LYS A 39 11.76 -2.27 -19.14
N GLU A 40 11.85 -3.61 -19.15
CA GLU A 40 10.71 -4.50 -18.95
C GLU A 40 10.07 -4.32 -17.57
N PHE A 41 10.88 -4.26 -16.52
CA PHE A 41 10.36 -4.04 -15.17
C PHE A 41 9.70 -2.67 -15.01
N GLY A 42 10.28 -1.62 -15.63
CA GLY A 42 9.70 -0.27 -15.65
C GLY A 42 8.34 -0.24 -16.37
N GLN A 43 8.21 -0.96 -17.47
CA GLN A 43 6.93 -1.12 -18.19
C GLN A 43 5.93 -1.91 -17.35
N ALA A 44 6.32 -3.05 -16.79
CA ALA A 44 5.45 -3.89 -15.96
C ALA A 44 4.93 -3.16 -14.71
N ASP A 45 5.79 -2.39 -14.03
CA ASP A 45 5.41 -1.57 -12.88
C ASP A 45 4.40 -0.48 -13.29
N LEU A 46 4.64 0.25 -14.39
CA LEU A 46 3.69 1.23 -14.90
C LEU A 46 2.32 0.62 -15.19
N LEU A 47 2.29 -0.50 -15.93
CA LEU A 47 1.03 -1.19 -16.24
C LEU A 47 0.29 -1.62 -14.97
N THR A 48 1.02 -2.08 -13.96
CA THR A 48 0.47 -2.39 -12.63
C THR A 48 -0.15 -1.14 -11.97
N GLN A 49 0.53 0.01 -12.02
CA GLN A 49 -0.02 1.25 -11.47
C GLN A 49 -1.24 1.76 -12.25
N LEU A 50 -1.27 1.55 -13.58
CA LEU A 50 -2.44 1.85 -14.40
C LEU A 50 -3.63 0.95 -14.04
N VAL A 51 -3.42 -0.33 -13.78
CA VAL A 51 -4.49 -1.23 -13.28
C VAL A 51 -5.05 -0.71 -11.96
N PHE A 52 -4.20 -0.30 -11.03
CA PHE A 52 -4.68 0.26 -9.75
C PHE A 52 -5.42 1.59 -9.91
N LEU A 53 -5.04 2.43 -10.88
CA LEU A 53 -5.76 3.65 -11.23
C LEU A 53 -7.13 3.36 -11.84
N LEU A 54 -7.17 2.41 -12.80
CA LEU A 54 -8.39 2.10 -13.54
C LEU A 54 -9.38 1.26 -12.73
N THR A 55 -8.93 0.51 -11.75
CA THR A 55 -9.79 -0.34 -10.89
C THR A 55 -10.95 0.45 -10.29
N PRO A 56 -10.76 1.56 -9.55
CA PRO A 56 -11.86 2.35 -9.00
C PRO A 56 -12.74 3.00 -10.06
N LEU A 57 -12.17 3.39 -11.19
CA LEU A 57 -12.92 4.02 -12.29
C LEU A 57 -13.87 3.03 -12.98
N VAL A 58 -13.37 1.83 -13.28
CA VAL A 58 -14.14 0.79 -14.00
C VAL A 58 -15.14 0.10 -13.10
N SER A 59 -14.79 -0.12 -11.83
CA SER A 59 -15.68 -0.80 -10.86
C SER A 59 -16.61 0.16 -10.12
N LEU A 60 -16.43 1.50 -10.23
CA LEU A 60 -17.12 2.51 -9.42
C LEU A 60 -17.02 2.22 -7.90
N GLU A 61 -15.94 1.54 -7.47
CA GLU A 61 -15.73 1.10 -6.07
C GLU A 61 -16.89 0.24 -5.51
N LEU A 62 -17.64 -0.44 -6.39
CA LEU A 62 -18.78 -1.26 -5.99
C LEU A 62 -18.43 -2.39 -5.05
N PHE A 63 -17.18 -2.86 -5.07
CA PHE A 63 -16.71 -3.89 -4.13
C PHE A 63 -16.62 -3.37 -2.67
N ASP A 64 -16.33 -2.09 -2.45
CA ASP A 64 -16.36 -1.47 -1.12
C ASP A 64 -17.80 -1.22 -0.67
N GLY A 65 -18.70 -0.83 -1.62
CA GLY A 65 -20.12 -0.78 -1.38
C GLY A 65 -20.67 -2.14 -0.96
N VAL A 66 -20.36 -3.20 -1.70
CA VAL A 66 -20.76 -4.58 -1.35
C VAL A 66 -20.25 -4.96 0.04
N PHE A 67 -18.99 -4.66 0.37
CA PHE A 67 -18.47 -4.94 1.71
C PHE A 67 -19.30 -4.25 2.80
N ARG A 68 -19.57 -2.95 2.65
CA ARG A 68 -20.27 -2.16 3.64
C ARG A 68 -21.74 -2.63 3.83
N PHE A 69 -22.44 -2.84 2.71
CA PHE A 69 -23.85 -3.22 2.76
C PHE A 69 -24.02 -4.68 3.18
N ALA A 70 -23.16 -5.60 2.77
CA ALA A 70 -23.27 -7.01 3.15
C ALA A 70 -23.07 -7.26 4.66
N LEU A 71 -22.46 -6.32 5.40
CA LEU A 71 -22.35 -6.38 6.86
C LEU A 71 -23.70 -6.14 7.57
N ASP A 72 -24.53 -5.26 7.01
CA ASP A 72 -25.81 -4.85 7.61
C ASP A 72 -27.01 -5.60 7.01
N GLU A 73 -26.84 -6.25 5.83
CA GLU A 73 -27.92 -6.88 5.08
C GLU A 73 -28.33 -8.23 5.68
N LEU A 74 -29.64 -8.50 5.66
CA LEU A 74 -30.19 -9.80 6.03
C LEU A 74 -29.70 -10.91 5.08
N PRO A 75 -29.50 -12.14 5.58
CA PRO A 75 -28.95 -13.24 4.77
C PRO A 75 -29.74 -13.51 3.47
N GLU A 76 -31.05 -13.33 3.50
CA GLU A 76 -31.97 -13.53 2.36
C GLU A 76 -31.83 -12.50 1.24
N ASN A 77 -31.34 -11.30 1.55
CA ASN A 77 -31.13 -10.21 0.61
C ASN A 77 -29.71 -10.16 0.03
N LYS A 78 -28.74 -10.86 0.64
CA LYS A 78 -27.35 -10.92 0.16
C LYS A 78 -27.21 -11.40 -1.29
N PRO A 79 -27.99 -12.38 -1.78
CA PRO A 79 -27.98 -12.77 -3.19
C PRO A 79 -28.37 -11.63 -4.14
N GLN A 80 -29.29 -10.74 -3.76
CA GLN A 80 -29.66 -9.58 -4.59
C GLN A 80 -28.51 -8.58 -4.66
N LEU A 81 -27.84 -8.33 -3.53
CA LEU A 81 -26.70 -7.42 -3.44
C LEU A 81 -25.57 -7.87 -4.39
N ILE A 82 -25.10 -9.11 -4.22
CA ILE A 82 -23.96 -9.61 -4.99
C ILE A 82 -24.31 -9.79 -6.48
N SER A 83 -25.50 -10.30 -6.80
CA SER A 83 -25.92 -10.55 -8.18
C SER A 83 -26.05 -9.25 -8.98
N SER A 84 -26.54 -8.17 -8.35
CA SER A 84 -26.67 -6.86 -9.00
C SER A 84 -25.31 -6.29 -9.39
N VAL A 85 -24.31 -6.41 -8.51
CA VAL A 85 -22.96 -5.94 -8.78
C VAL A 85 -22.25 -6.84 -9.79
N VAL A 86 -22.37 -8.15 -9.69
CA VAL A 86 -21.84 -9.12 -10.67
C VAL A 86 -22.35 -8.80 -12.07
N GLY A 87 -23.64 -8.48 -12.23
CA GLY A 87 -24.22 -8.12 -13.53
C GLY A 87 -23.51 -6.92 -14.16
N VAL A 88 -23.32 -5.83 -13.43
CA VAL A 88 -22.64 -4.61 -13.92
C VAL A 88 -21.16 -4.86 -14.16
N LEU A 89 -20.46 -5.50 -13.24
CA LEU A 89 -19.03 -5.76 -13.40
C LEU A 89 -18.74 -6.77 -14.52
N SER A 90 -19.69 -7.68 -14.83
CA SER A 90 -19.56 -8.54 -16.01
C SER A 90 -19.59 -7.71 -17.30
N VAL A 91 -20.53 -6.77 -17.41
CA VAL A 91 -20.61 -5.88 -18.59
C VAL A 91 -19.37 -5.01 -18.69
N SER A 92 -18.94 -4.35 -17.60
CA SER A 92 -17.74 -3.52 -17.61
C SER A 92 -16.47 -4.34 -17.90
N SER A 93 -16.39 -5.59 -17.45
CA SER A 93 -15.29 -6.51 -17.78
C SER A 93 -15.23 -6.83 -19.26
N ILE A 94 -16.37 -7.14 -19.88
CA ILE A 94 -16.46 -7.41 -21.33
C ILE A 94 -16.03 -6.17 -22.12
N VAL A 95 -16.53 -4.99 -21.75
CA VAL A 95 -16.14 -3.73 -22.41
C VAL A 95 -14.64 -3.48 -22.27
N CYS A 96 -14.06 -3.68 -21.09
CA CYS A 96 -12.61 -3.54 -20.87
C CYS A 96 -11.79 -4.50 -21.74
N LEU A 97 -12.22 -5.76 -21.85
CA LEU A 97 -11.52 -6.75 -22.69
C LEU A 97 -11.64 -6.44 -24.18
N ILE A 98 -12.80 -5.93 -24.64
CA ILE A 98 -12.97 -5.48 -26.03
C ILE A 98 -12.05 -4.29 -26.31
N ILE A 99 -12.05 -3.27 -25.42
CA ILE A 99 -11.15 -2.11 -25.56
C ILE A 99 -9.70 -2.58 -25.57
N GLY A 100 -9.30 -3.47 -24.63
CA GLY A 100 -7.97 -4.05 -24.58
C GLY A 100 -7.60 -4.77 -25.87
N GLY A 101 -8.48 -5.59 -26.41
CA GLY A 101 -8.25 -6.29 -27.69
C GLY A 101 -8.13 -5.35 -28.88
N VAL A 102 -8.98 -4.33 -28.98
CA VAL A 102 -8.90 -3.31 -30.05
C VAL A 102 -7.62 -2.48 -29.92
N THR A 103 -7.26 -2.04 -28.73
CA THR A 103 -6.05 -1.24 -28.52
C THR A 103 -4.77 -2.07 -28.70
N ASP A 104 -4.82 -3.38 -28.46
CA ASP A 104 -3.69 -4.30 -28.67
C ASP A 104 -3.30 -4.39 -30.16
N THR A 105 -4.25 -4.25 -31.09
CA THR A 105 -3.95 -4.19 -32.52
C THR A 105 -3.16 -2.95 -32.92
N ILE A 106 -3.22 -1.87 -32.12
CA ILE A 106 -2.57 -0.59 -32.40
C ILE A 106 -1.30 -0.41 -31.57
N PHE A 107 -1.32 -0.85 -30.32
CA PHE A 107 -0.28 -0.62 -29.30
C PHE A 107 0.23 -1.94 -28.68
N SER A 108 0.47 -2.98 -29.48
CA SER A 108 0.87 -4.30 -29.00
C SER A 108 2.09 -4.30 -28.05
N ASN A 109 3.02 -3.35 -28.24
CA ASN A 109 4.20 -3.20 -27.38
C ASN A 109 3.88 -2.86 -25.90
N PHE A 110 2.66 -2.43 -25.58
CA PHE A 110 2.21 -2.08 -24.22
C PHE A 110 1.29 -3.14 -23.61
N GLU A 111 1.10 -4.27 -24.28
CA GLU A 111 0.30 -5.39 -23.79
C GLU A 111 -1.11 -4.99 -23.31
N PRO A 112 -1.91 -4.21 -24.09
CA PRO A 112 -3.20 -3.70 -23.62
C PRO A 112 -4.19 -4.79 -23.26
N LEU A 113 -4.23 -5.90 -24.02
CA LEU A 113 -5.12 -7.02 -23.75
C LEU A 113 -4.78 -7.70 -22.42
N LEU A 114 -3.49 -7.99 -22.15
CA LEU A 114 -3.07 -8.56 -20.88
C LEU A 114 -3.29 -7.61 -19.72
N THR A 115 -3.07 -6.30 -19.92
CA THR A 115 -3.35 -5.27 -18.92
C THR A 115 -4.83 -5.20 -18.59
N SER A 116 -5.71 -5.29 -19.59
CA SER A 116 -7.17 -5.37 -19.39
C SER A 116 -7.58 -6.65 -18.67
N GLY A 117 -6.96 -7.79 -19.01
CA GLY A 117 -7.15 -9.05 -18.30
C GLY A 117 -6.74 -8.97 -16.83
N PHE A 118 -5.62 -8.30 -16.53
CA PHE A 118 -5.18 -8.05 -15.16
C PHE A 118 -6.16 -7.13 -14.41
N LEU A 119 -6.66 -6.06 -15.04
CA LEU A 119 -7.66 -5.17 -14.47
C LEU A 119 -8.95 -5.93 -14.12
N VAL A 120 -9.45 -6.73 -15.04
CA VAL A 120 -10.63 -7.58 -14.83
C VAL A 120 -10.41 -8.55 -13.67
N ALA A 121 -9.30 -9.29 -13.68
CA ALA A 121 -8.98 -10.23 -12.60
C ALA A 121 -8.88 -9.53 -11.23
N ASN A 122 -8.30 -8.32 -11.19
CA ASN A 122 -8.19 -7.52 -9.97
C ASN A 122 -9.57 -7.08 -9.44
N ILE A 123 -10.47 -6.59 -10.30
CA ILE A 123 -11.83 -6.20 -9.94
C ILE A 123 -12.61 -7.40 -9.37
N TRP A 124 -12.55 -8.56 -10.03
CA TRP A 124 -13.23 -9.76 -9.55
C TRP A 124 -12.67 -10.27 -8.23
N PHE A 125 -11.35 -10.26 -8.07
CA PHE A 125 -10.75 -10.63 -6.80
C PHE A 125 -11.16 -9.66 -5.68
N ALA A 126 -11.17 -8.34 -5.93
CA ALA A 126 -11.62 -7.34 -4.98
C ALA A 126 -13.08 -7.56 -4.58
N LEU A 127 -13.99 -7.78 -5.54
CA LEU A 127 -15.41 -8.05 -5.26
C LEU A 127 -15.60 -9.29 -4.40
N ILE A 128 -15.10 -10.44 -4.88
CA ILE A 128 -15.35 -11.74 -4.25
C ILE A 128 -14.66 -11.84 -2.88
N SER A 129 -13.46 -11.29 -2.73
CA SER A 129 -12.74 -11.28 -1.45
C SER A 129 -13.40 -10.36 -0.41
N ASN A 130 -13.87 -9.17 -0.80
CA ASN A 130 -14.60 -8.26 0.09
C ASN A 130 -15.95 -8.84 0.52
N TYR A 131 -16.68 -9.47 -0.40
CA TYR A 131 -17.94 -10.13 -0.07
C TYR A 131 -17.73 -11.32 0.89
N ALA A 132 -16.71 -12.15 0.65
CA ALA A 132 -16.35 -13.24 1.56
C ALA A 132 -16.04 -12.72 2.97
N ARG A 133 -15.25 -11.63 3.07
CA ARG A 133 -14.93 -11.00 4.36
C ARG A 133 -16.18 -10.46 5.07
N ALA A 134 -17.07 -9.78 4.36
CA ALA A 134 -18.30 -9.21 4.91
C ALA A 134 -19.30 -10.28 5.37
N THR A 135 -19.32 -11.44 4.70
CA THR A 135 -20.20 -12.56 5.05
C THR A 135 -19.63 -13.52 6.08
N GLY A 136 -18.48 -13.15 6.73
CA GLY A 136 -17.90 -13.88 7.86
C GLY A 136 -16.84 -14.93 7.48
N TYR A 137 -16.53 -15.12 6.20
CA TYR A 137 -15.48 -16.06 5.74
C TYR A 137 -14.07 -15.48 5.83
N VAL A 138 -13.73 -14.87 6.99
CA VAL A 138 -12.47 -14.15 7.22
C VAL A 138 -11.24 -15.05 7.01
N LYS A 139 -11.30 -16.31 7.43
CA LYS A 139 -10.20 -17.28 7.23
C LYS A 139 -9.99 -17.58 5.74
N VAL A 140 -11.08 -17.76 4.99
CA VAL A 140 -11.01 -18.02 3.53
C VAL A 140 -10.39 -16.81 2.83
N PHE A 141 -10.81 -15.59 3.19
CA PHE A 141 -10.20 -14.35 2.69
C PHE A 141 -8.67 -14.31 2.92
N ALA A 142 -8.23 -14.60 4.15
CA ALA A 142 -6.80 -14.58 4.49
C ALA A 142 -5.99 -15.64 3.71
N ILE A 143 -6.52 -16.87 3.60
CA ILE A 143 -5.90 -17.94 2.82
C ILE A 143 -5.86 -17.58 1.34
N ALA A 144 -6.92 -16.99 0.78
CA ALA A 144 -6.97 -16.55 -0.60
C ALA A 144 -5.88 -15.51 -0.94
N GLY A 145 -5.61 -14.58 -0.03
CA GLY A 145 -4.51 -13.63 -0.19
C GLY A 145 -3.13 -14.30 -0.26
N ILE A 146 -2.89 -15.31 0.58
CA ILE A 146 -1.66 -16.10 0.56
C ILE A 146 -1.58 -16.92 -0.72
N LEU A 147 -2.65 -17.62 -1.10
CA LEU A 147 -2.73 -18.42 -2.33
C LEU A 147 -2.50 -17.57 -3.58
N ASN A 148 -3.14 -16.40 -3.67
CA ASN A 148 -2.88 -15.44 -4.75
C ASN A 148 -1.37 -15.20 -4.90
N THR A 149 -0.69 -14.87 -3.80
CA THR A 149 0.73 -14.51 -3.86
C THR A 149 1.62 -15.71 -4.16
N LEU A 150 1.28 -16.89 -3.65
CA LEU A 150 2.02 -18.12 -3.93
C LEU A 150 1.85 -18.56 -5.39
N ILE A 151 0.62 -18.59 -5.90
CA ILE A 151 0.33 -18.94 -7.30
C ILE A 151 1.01 -17.93 -8.23
N MET A 152 0.87 -16.62 -7.95
CA MET A 152 1.55 -15.57 -8.70
C MET A 152 3.08 -15.77 -8.68
N GLY A 153 3.66 -16.08 -7.51
CA GLY A 153 5.09 -16.30 -7.35
C GLY A 153 5.60 -17.51 -8.14
N LEU A 154 4.92 -18.64 -8.03
CA LEU A 154 5.26 -19.86 -8.77
C LEU A 154 5.12 -19.65 -10.29
N THR A 155 4.02 -19.02 -10.72
CA THR A 155 3.80 -18.69 -12.13
C THR A 155 4.84 -17.70 -12.64
N SER A 156 5.18 -16.66 -11.85
CA SER A 156 6.27 -15.73 -12.20
C SER A 156 7.60 -16.47 -12.37
N PHE A 157 7.94 -17.37 -11.44
CA PHE A 157 9.17 -18.15 -11.54
C PHE A 157 9.23 -18.95 -12.84
N VAL A 158 8.16 -19.67 -13.19
CA VAL A 158 8.10 -20.48 -14.40
C VAL A 158 8.16 -19.60 -15.65
N LEU A 159 7.30 -18.58 -15.75
CA LEU A 159 7.18 -17.77 -16.96
C LEU A 159 8.40 -16.85 -17.19
N LEU A 160 9.00 -16.33 -16.13
CA LEU A 160 10.13 -15.40 -16.23
C LEU A 160 11.48 -16.13 -16.29
N SER A 161 11.69 -17.18 -15.49
CA SER A 161 12.99 -17.86 -15.43
C SER A 161 13.13 -18.96 -16.49
N VAL A 162 12.06 -19.75 -16.74
CA VAL A 162 12.11 -20.87 -17.68
C VAL A 162 11.74 -20.40 -19.09
N PHE A 163 10.56 -19.77 -19.24
CA PHE A 163 10.05 -19.34 -20.54
C PHE A 163 10.53 -17.96 -21.00
N ARG A 164 11.11 -17.16 -20.11
CA ARG A 164 11.66 -15.82 -20.39
C ARG A 164 10.69 -14.87 -21.11
N GLN A 165 9.41 -14.90 -20.71
CA GLN A 165 8.34 -14.14 -21.35
C GLN A 165 8.31 -12.65 -21.00
N GLY A 166 9.28 -12.13 -20.23
CA GLY A 166 9.37 -10.70 -19.94
C GLY A 166 8.10 -10.10 -19.31
N VAL A 167 7.64 -8.96 -19.84
CA VAL A 167 6.45 -8.24 -19.35
C VAL A 167 5.18 -9.10 -19.44
N GLN A 168 5.01 -9.87 -20.50
CA GLN A 168 3.85 -10.76 -20.67
C GLN A 168 3.79 -11.80 -19.55
N GLY A 169 4.91 -12.48 -19.28
CA GLY A 169 4.99 -13.46 -18.18
C GLY A 169 4.68 -12.85 -16.80
N TYR A 170 5.11 -11.60 -16.58
CA TYR A 170 4.80 -10.86 -15.36
C TYR A 170 3.28 -10.63 -15.23
N LEU A 171 2.63 -10.08 -16.26
CA LEU A 171 1.19 -9.79 -16.24
C LEU A 171 0.34 -11.08 -16.13
N ILE A 172 0.70 -12.13 -16.88
CA ILE A 172 0.01 -13.44 -16.81
C ILE A 172 0.11 -14.01 -15.39
N ALA A 173 1.25 -13.90 -14.74
CA ALA A 173 1.41 -14.40 -13.37
C ALA A 173 0.46 -13.69 -12.37
N PHE A 174 0.26 -12.38 -12.52
CA PHE A 174 -0.73 -11.65 -11.71
C PHE A 174 -2.15 -12.12 -12.00
N ILE A 175 -2.52 -12.29 -13.27
CA ILE A 175 -3.84 -12.77 -13.68
C ILE A 175 -4.10 -14.15 -13.08
N VAL A 176 -3.17 -15.09 -13.24
CA VAL A 176 -3.30 -16.48 -12.78
C VAL A 176 -3.41 -16.52 -11.25
N GLY A 177 -2.61 -15.72 -10.55
CA GLY A 177 -2.68 -15.60 -9.08
C GLY A 177 -4.05 -15.14 -8.61
N LEU A 178 -4.56 -14.04 -9.16
CA LEU A 178 -5.86 -13.48 -8.82
C LEU A 178 -7.02 -14.42 -9.17
N CYS A 179 -7.01 -15.00 -10.36
CA CYS A 179 -8.02 -15.98 -10.78
C CYS A 179 -8.02 -17.22 -9.89
N GLY A 180 -6.83 -17.75 -9.55
CA GLY A 180 -6.70 -18.90 -8.65
C GLY A 180 -7.28 -18.61 -7.26
N ALA A 181 -7.05 -17.41 -6.73
CA ALA A 181 -7.62 -16.99 -5.46
C ALA A 181 -9.17 -16.83 -5.52
N VAL A 182 -9.70 -16.28 -6.62
CA VAL A 182 -11.16 -16.17 -6.85
C VAL A 182 -11.79 -17.57 -6.90
N VAL A 183 -11.21 -18.50 -7.67
CA VAL A 183 -11.69 -19.88 -7.76
C VAL A 183 -11.68 -20.56 -6.39
N TYR A 184 -10.62 -20.37 -5.60
CA TYR A 184 -10.54 -20.90 -4.24
C TYR A 184 -11.67 -20.34 -3.35
N ILE A 185 -11.89 -19.01 -3.34
CA ILE A 185 -12.95 -18.42 -2.51
C ILE A 185 -14.31 -18.97 -2.92
N LEU A 186 -14.63 -19.00 -4.23
CA LEU A 186 -15.90 -19.49 -4.73
C LEU A 186 -16.13 -20.97 -4.38
N ALA A 187 -15.11 -21.82 -4.48
CA ALA A 187 -15.18 -23.23 -4.14
C ALA A 187 -15.37 -23.43 -2.61
N ALA A 188 -14.58 -22.74 -1.78
CA ALA A 188 -14.61 -22.88 -0.34
C ALA A 188 -15.91 -22.37 0.31
N THR A 189 -16.49 -21.29 -0.26
CA THR A 189 -17.70 -20.64 0.30
C THR A 189 -18.99 -21.04 -0.39
N ARG A 190 -18.90 -21.64 -1.57
CA ARG A 190 -20.04 -21.93 -2.47
C ARG A 190 -20.87 -20.71 -2.84
N MET A 191 -20.27 -19.50 -2.79
CA MET A 191 -20.95 -18.24 -3.10
C MET A 191 -21.50 -18.16 -4.52
N TYR A 192 -20.93 -18.93 -5.46
CA TYR A 192 -21.46 -19.03 -6.84
C TYR A 192 -22.94 -19.43 -6.87
N LYS A 193 -23.47 -20.13 -5.84
CA LYS A 193 -24.89 -20.50 -5.75
C LYS A 193 -25.80 -19.30 -5.41
N GLN A 194 -25.26 -18.22 -4.88
CA GLN A 194 -25.96 -16.99 -4.56
C GLN A 194 -26.01 -16.03 -5.75
N ILE A 195 -25.18 -16.24 -6.76
CA ILE A 195 -25.07 -15.37 -7.94
C ILE A 195 -26.05 -15.90 -9.02
N SER A 196 -27.10 -15.13 -9.29
CA SER A 196 -28.05 -15.46 -10.34
C SER A 196 -28.70 -14.19 -10.88
N PHE A 197 -28.92 -14.13 -12.19
CA PHE A 197 -29.65 -13.01 -12.82
C PHE A 197 -31.07 -12.82 -12.27
N LYS A 198 -31.68 -13.87 -11.69
CA LYS A 198 -32.99 -13.79 -11.04
C LYS A 198 -32.99 -12.83 -9.83
N TYR A 199 -31.86 -12.67 -9.18
CA TYR A 199 -31.69 -11.80 -8.01
C TYR A 199 -31.24 -10.39 -8.38
N PHE A 200 -31.10 -10.05 -9.66
CA PHE A 200 -30.73 -8.70 -10.07
C PHE A 200 -31.79 -7.69 -9.65
N ASN A 201 -31.35 -6.65 -8.91
CA ASN A 201 -32.22 -5.59 -8.39
C ASN A 201 -31.60 -4.22 -8.69
N SER A 202 -32.22 -3.49 -9.63
CA SER A 202 -31.75 -2.18 -10.06
C SER A 202 -31.82 -1.12 -8.96
N ALA A 203 -32.80 -1.19 -8.06
CA ALA A 203 -32.90 -0.25 -6.94
C ALA A 203 -31.75 -0.44 -5.95
N LYS A 204 -31.41 -1.70 -5.63
CA LYS A 204 -30.26 -2.02 -4.77
C LYS A 204 -28.94 -1.62 -5.42
N LEU A 205 -28.81 -1.82 -6.73
CA LEU A 205 -27.66 -1.37 -7.50
C LEU A 205 -27.50 0.16 -7.43
N LEU A 206 -28.58 0.91 -7.63
CA LEU A 206 -28.55 2.38 -7.57
C LEU A 206 -28.13 2.88 -6.18
N GLU A 207 -28.60 2.22 -5.12
CA GLU A 207 -28.19 2.50 -3.74
C GLU A 207 -26.67 2.32 -3.56
N LEU A 208 -26.13 1.19 -4.06
CA LEU A 208 -24.70 0.92 -4.04
C LEU A 208 -23.88 1.93 -4.84
N VAL A 209 -24.31 2.28 -6.05
CA VAL A 209 -23.63 3.28 -6.89
C VAL A 209 -23.64 4.64 -6.20
N LYS A 210 -24.73 5.07 -5.61
CA LYS A 210 -24.80 6.34 -4.86
C LYS A 210 -23.84 6.38 -3.68
N TYR A 211 -23.59 5.25 -3.04
CA TYR A 211 -22.63 5.14 -1.95
C TYR A 211 -21.18 5.08 -2.45
N SER A 212 -20.91 4.28 -3.48
CA SER A 212 -19.56 3.93 -3.90
C SER A 212 -18.95 4.97 -4.86
N ALA A 213 -19.71 5.52 -5.80
CA ALA A 213 -19.18 6.45 -6.79
C ALA A 213 -18.50 7.70 -6.19
N PRO A 214 -18.98 8.29 -5.07
CA PRO A 214 -18.27 9.38 -4.39
C PRO A 214 -16.90 9.01 -3.82
N LEU A 215 -16.57 7.71 -3.67
CA LEU A 215 -15.25 7.26 -3.21
C LEU A 215 -14.20 7.34 -4.33
N VAL A 216 -14.61 7.22 -5.59
CA VAL A 216 -13.70 7.19 -6.75
C VAL A 216 -12.78 8.41 -6.82
N PRO A 217 -13.24 9.68 -6.68
CA PRO A 217 -12.36 10.84 -6.67
C PRO A 217 -11.30 10.81 -5.57
N ASN A 218 -11.62 10.23 -4.41
CA ASN A 218 -10.67 10.10 -3.32
C ASN A 218 -9.55 9.10 -3.66
N TYR A 219 -9.89 7.96 -4.24
CA TYR A 219 -8.90 6.99 -4.71
C TYR A 219 -8.02 7.54 -5.83
N PHE A 220 -8.60 8.31 -6.73
CA PHE A 220 -7.86 9.00 -7.79
C PHE A 220 -6.85 10.02 -7.22
N ALA A 221 -7.27 10.86 -6.27
CA ALA A 221 -6.40 11.83 -5.60
C ALA A 221 -5.26 11.12 -4.84
N TRP A 222 -5.57 10.00 -4.18
CA TRP A 222 -4.57 9.19 -3.49
C TRP A 222 -3.55 8.57 -4.47
N TRP A 223 -4.03 8.04 -5.60
CA TRP A 223 -3.16 7.50 -6.64
C TRP A 223 -2.25 8.58 -7.26
N LEU A 224 -2.80 9.76 -7.55
CA LEU A 224 -2.00 10.91 -8.02
C LEU A 224 -0.85 11.23 -7.07
N ASN A 225 -1.09 11.20 -5.78
CA ASN A 225 -0.06 11.52 -4.78
C ASN A 225 0.98 10.40 -4.63
N SER A 226 0.61 9.14 -4.83
CA SER A 226 1.49 7.99 -4.51
C SER A 226 2.12 7.33 -5.73
N SER A 227 1.60 7.54 -6.94
CA SER A 227 1.98 6.72 -8.10
C SER A 227 2.08 7.47 -9.43
N SER A 228 1.65 8.73 -9.50
CA SER A 228 1.72 9.51 -10.75
C SER A 228 3.16 9.77 -11.24
N ASP A 229 4.11 9.76 -10.33
CA ASP A 229 5.54 9.89 -10.59
C ASP A 229 6.05 8.89 -11.66
N ARG A 230 5.50 7.67 -11.70
CA ARG A 230 5.86 6.63 -12.67
C ARG A 230 5.49 7.01 -14.11
N VAL A 231 4.34 7.65 -14.27
CA VAL A 231 3.90 8.14 -15.58
C VAL A 231 4.84 9.24 -16.07
N PHE A 232 5.21 10.19 -15.22
CA PHE A 232 6.11 11.27 -15.58
C PHE A 232 7.54 10.76 -15.83
N ILE A 233 8.05 9.84 -15.02
CA ILE A 233 9.37 9.23 -15.27
C ILE A 233 9.37 8.50 -16.60
N LEU A 234 8.32 7.71 -16.91
CA LEU A 234 8.25 7.00 -18.19
C LEU A 234 8.24 7.96 -19.38
N THR A 235 7.39 8.99 -19.32
CA THR A 235 7.18 9.91 -20.46
C THR A 235 8.34 10.88 -20.66
N MET A 236 9.01 11.31 -19.58
CA MET A 236 10.07 12.32 -19.63
C MET A 236 11.48 11.72 -19.70
N ILE A 237 11.70 10.51 -19.20
CA ILE A 237 13.03 9.88 -19.15
C ILE A 237 13.03 8.53 -19.89
N GLY A 238 11.99 7.71 -19.69
CA GLY A 238 11.88 6.39 -20.29
C GLY A 238 11.68 5.24 -19.32
N SER A 239 11.33 4.06 -19.86
CA SER A 239 10.96 2.89 -19.06
C SER A 239 12.12 2.31 -18.24
N ALA A 240 13.36 2.40 -18.70
CA ALA A 240 14.51 1.93 -17.93
C ALA A 240 14.70 2.73 -16.62
N ALA A 241 14.51 4.05 -16.67
CA ALA A 241 14.55 4.91 -15.47
C ALA A 241 13.40 4.57 -14.51
N ASN A 242 12.20 4.34 -15.04
CA ASN A 242 11.07 3.89 -14.23
C ASN A 242 11.36 2.52 -13.57
N GLY A 243 12.03 1.61 -14.25
CA GLY A 243 12.42 0.31 -13.68
C GLY A 243 13.36 0.44 -12.49
N ILE A 244 14.40 1.31 -12.58
CA ILE A 244 15.30 1.59 -11.47
C ILE A 244 14.53 2.24 -10.30
N TYR A 245 13.66 3.20 -10.59
CA TYR A 245 12.83 3.88 -9.60
C TYR A 245 11.87 2.91 -8.91
N ALA A 246 11.17 2.08 -9.66
CA ALA A 246 10.23 1.08 -9.14
C ALA A 246 10.95 0.03 -8.27
N MET A 247 12.13 -0.44 -8.69
CA MET A 247 12.94 -1.39 -7.94
C MET A 247 13.45 -0.76 -6.63
N ALA A 248 13.92 0.48 -6.68
CA ALA A 248 14.37 1.22 -5.50
C ALA A 248 13.26 1.39 -4.45
N ASN A 249 12.00 1.50 -4.88
CA ASN A 249 10.85 1.66 -3.99
C ASN A 249 10.41 0.36 -3.30
N LYS A 250 10.85 -0.82 -3.76
CA LYS A 250 10.43 -2.10 -3.15
C LYS A 250 10.87 -2.24 -1.69
N ILE A 251 12.08 -1.80 -1.36
CA ILE A 251 12.62 -1.91 0.01
C ILE A 251 11.97 -0.90 0.98
N PRO A 252 11.83 0.41 0.66
CA PRO A 252 11.12 1.36 1.50
C PRO A 252 9.69 0.96 1.84
N ASN A 253 9.00 0.27 0.93
CA ASN A 253 7.62 -0.18 1.14
C ASN A 253 7.42 -1.15 2.32
N PHE A 254 8.51 -1.70 2.90
CA PHE A 254 8.43 -2.42 4.18
C PHE A 254 7.94 -1.54 5.34
N ILE A 255 8.30 -0.26 5.33
CA ILE A 255 7.81 0.70 6.33
C ILE A 255 6.28 0.82 6.24
N ASN A 256 5.73 0.83 5.02
CA ASN A 256 4.27 0.84 4.82
C ASN A 256 3.58 -0.37 5.44
N LEU A 257 4.21 -1.55 5.42
CA LEU A 257 3.66 -2.74 6.07
C LEU A 257 3.51 -2.54 7.58
N ILE A 258 4.57 -2.03 8.23
CA ILE A 258 4.54 -1.72 9.67
C ILE A 258 3.44 -0.69 9.95
N ALA A 259 3.37 0.36 9.15
CA ALA A 259 2.38 1.41 9.28
C ALA A 259 0.94 0.91 9.10
N GLN A 260 0.69 0.03 8.13
CA GLN A 260 -0.65 -0.55 7.89
C GLN A 260 -1.12 -1.43 9.05
N ILE A 261 -0.25 -2.30 9.59
CA ILE A 261 -0.59 -3.14 10.75
C ILE A 261 -0.94 -2.26 11.95
N PHE A 262 -0.13 -1.22 12.19
CA PHE A 262 -0.35 -0.29 13.28
C PHE A 262 -1.64 0.52 13.10
N SER A 263 -1.91 1.03 11.90
CA SER A 263 -3.06 1.90 11.61
C SER A 263 -4.40 1.20 11.84
N GLN A 264 -4.50 -0.10 11.60
CA GLN A 264 -5.71 -0.88 11.86
C GLN A 264 -6.08 -0.91 13.35
N SER A 265 -5.10 -1.08 14.24
CA SER A 265 -5.32 -1.03 15.68
C SER A 265 -5.54 0.40 16.17
N TRP A 266 -4.82 1.35 15.57
CA TRP A 266 -4.92 2.77 15.87
C TRP A 266 -6.31 3.34 15.60
N GLN A 267 -6.94 2.99 14.47
CA GLN A 267 -8.29 3.45 14.12
C GLN A 267 -9.32 3.14 15.21
N ILE A 268 -9.25 1.97 15.81
CA ILE A 268 -10.15 1.58 16.89
C ILE A 268 -9.86 2.42 18.14
N SER A 269 -8.59 2.46 18.55
CA SER A 269 -8.17 3.12 19.77
C SER A 269 -8.45 4.63 19.75
N VAL A 270 -8.21 5.32 18.62
CA VAL A 270 -8.42 6.75 18.54
C VAL A 270 -9.92 7.13 18.59
N VAL A 271 -10.80 6.30 18.02
CA VAL A 271 -12.26 6.51 18.07
C VAL A 271 -12.79 6.38 19.49
N GLU A 272 -12.25 5.44 20.28
CA GLU A 272 -12.62 5.25 21.69
C GLU A 272 -12.10 6.39 22.57
N GLU A 273 -10.85 6.80 22.35
CA GLU A 273 -10.16 7.76 23.23
C GLU A 273 -10.47 9.24 22.92
N ILE A 274 -10.85 9.57 21.69
CA ILE A 274 -11.06 10.98 21.29
C ILE A 274 -12.18 11.68 22.09
N LYS A 275 -13.04 10.90 22.73
CA LYS A 275 -14.12 11.39 23.58
C LYS A 275 -13.70 11.60 25.05
N ASN A 276 -12.49 11.17 25.43
CA ASN A 276 -12.00 11.22 26.79
C ASN A 276 -11.22 12.53 27.05
N ASP A 277 -11.28 13.05 28.28
CA ASP A 277 -10.62 14.30 28.70
C ASP A 277 -9.08 14.28 28.56
N LYS A 278 -8.46 13.11 28.49
CA LYS A 278 -7.00 12.92 28.34
C LYS A 278 -6.59 12.46 26.95
N SER A 279 -7.43 12.68 25.96
CA SER A 279 -7.18 12.25 24.57
C SER A 279 -5.91 12.85 23.98
N ASP A 280 -5.58 14.11 24.34
CA ASP A 280 -4.37 14.80 23.88
C ASP A 280 -3.08 14.11 24.31
N GLN A 281 -3.00 13.63 25.56
CA GLN A 281 -1.83 12.92 26.06
C GLN A 281 -1.66 11.56 25.40
N PHE A 282 -2.76 10.82 25.20
CA PHE A 282 -2.75 9.52 24.53
C PHE A 282 -2.31 9.68 23.07
N ILE A 283 -2.96 10.57 22.29
CA ILE A 283 -2.64 10.83 20.89
C ILE A 283 -1.18 11.29 20.74
N THR A 284 -0.71 12.18 21.60
CA THR A 284 0.67 12.67 21.60
C THR A 284 1.67 11.53 21.81
N THR A 285 1.45 10.69 22.82
CA THR A 285 2.37 9.57 23.13
C THR A 285 2.43 8.57 21.99
N VAL A 286 1.27 8.20 21.46
CA VAL A 286 1.19 7.25 20.32
C VAL A 286 1.87 7.83 19.09
N PHE A 287 1.61 9.09 18.74
CA PHE A 287 2.24 9.79 17.63
C PHE A 287 3.78 9.81 17.75
N GLU A 288 4.30 10.17 18.95
CA GLU A 288 5.75 10.22 19.18
C GLU A 288 6.42 8.85 19.03
N VAL A 289 5.81 7.80 19.62
CA VAL A 289 6.34 6.44 19.54
C VAL A 289 6.28 5.92 18.12
N PHE A 290 5.18 6.16 17.42
CA PHE A 290 5.04 5.75 16.03
C PHE A 290 6.07 6.42 15.12
N CYS A 291 6.26 7.73 15.23
CA CYS A 291 7.32 8.44 14.51
C CYS A 291 8.69 7.84 14.82
N GLY A 292 8.99 7.60 16.10
CA GLY A 292 10.26 7.00 16.49
C GLY A 292 10.49 5.61 15.87
N VAL A 293 9.47 4.73 15.87
CA VAL A 293 9.56 3.40 15.24
C VAL A 293 9.80 3.52 13.73
N LEU A 294 9.11 4.43 13.05
CA LEU A 294 9.30 4.64 11.61
C LEU A 294 10.70 5.16 11.28
N PHE A 295 11.22 6.13 12.05
CA PHE A 295 12.57 6.63 11.86
C PHE A 295 13.64 5.57 12.18
N LEU A 296 13.45 4.75 13.22
CA LEU A 296 14.34 3.61 13.49
C LEU A 296 14.35 2.61 12.31
N ALA A 297 13.18 2.22 11.83
CA ALA A 297 13.07 1.35 10.66
C ALA A 297 13.73 1.99 9.41
N GLY A 298 13.53 3.30 9.22
CA GLY A 298 14.17 4.06 8.16
C GLY A 298 15.69 4.07 8.26
N ILE A 299 16.26 4.31 9.46
CA ILE A 299 17.71 4.29 9.71
C ILE A 299 18.29 2.91 9.42
N LEU A 300 17.62 1.84 9.88
CA LEU A 300 18.03 0.48 9.55
C LEU A 300 18.05 0.24 8.04
N ILE A 301 16.98 0.62 7.34
CA ILE A 301 16.90 0.44 5.88
C ILE A 301 18.03 1.20 5.18
N VAL A 302 18.24 2.48 5.47
CA VAL A 302 19.23 3.28 4.74
C VAL A 302 20.67 2.84 5.02
N THR A 303 20.96 2.30 6.20
CA THR A 303 22.30 1.78 6.53
C THR A 303 22.56 0.38 5.95
N TRP A 304 21.50 -0.42 5.74
CA TRP A 304 21.58 -1.74 5.12
C TRP A 304 21.36 -1.71 3.60
N ILE A 305 20.97 -0.57 3.03
CA ILE A 305 20.47 -0.52 1.64
C ILE A 305 21.49 -0.99 0.61
N ARG A 306 22.76 -0.56 0.74
CA ARG A 306 23.80 -0.91 -0.23
C ARG A 306 24.12 -2.41 -0.21
N PRO A 307 24.34 -3.10 0.93
CA PRO A 307 24.47 -4.55 0.95
C PRO A 307 23.20 -5.29 0.55
N LEU A 308 22.00 -4.80 0.87
CA LEU A 308 20.76 -5.39 0.40
C LEU A 308 20.64 -5.36 -1.13
N PHE A 309 21.03 -4.24 -1.76
CA PHE A 309 21.06 -4.15 -3.22
C PHE A 309 22.09 -5.09 -3.82
N LYS A 310 23.29 -5.20 -3.23
CA LYS A 310 24.32 -6.13 -3.69
C LYS A 310 23.89 -7.60 -3.61
N LEU A 311 23.13 -7.96 -2.58
CA LEU A 311 22.74 -9.35 -2.32
C LEU A 311 21.47 -9.76 -3.08
N LEU A 312 20.47 -8.87 -3.15
CA LEU A 312 19.12 -9.22 -3.58
C LEU A 312 18.77 -8.71 -4.98
N ILE A 313 19.51 -7.71 -5.50
CA ILE A 313 19.10 -6.98 -6.70
C ILE A 313 20.19 -7.05 -7.75
N ASN A 314 19.80 -7.32 -8.99
CA ASN A 314 20.74 -7.40 -10.12
C ASN A 314 21.47 -6.06 -10.31
N HIS A 315 22.72 -6.17 -10.76
CA HIS A 315 23.62 -5.02 -10.97
C HIS A 315 23.02 -3.92 -11.86
N ASN A 316 22.19 -4.26 -12.82
CA ASN A 316 21.55 -3.30 -13.73
C ASN A 316 20.64 -2.29 -13.00
N TYR A 317 20.13 -2.65 -11.82
CA TYR A 317 19.32 -1.78 -10.96
C TYR A 317 20.11 -1.15 -9.82
N PHE A 318 21.41 -1.45 -9.72
CA PHE A 318 22.22 -1.10 -8.54
C PHE A 318 22.20 0.39 -8.22
N LEU A 319 22.14 1.27 -9.22
CA LEU A 319 22.05 2.72 -9.00
C LEU A 319 20.85 3.15 -8.15
N GLY A 320 19.80 2.32 -8.09
CA GLY A 320 18.60 2.58 -7.30
C GLY A 320 18.85 2.72 -5.79
N TRP A 321 19.91 2.11 -5.24
CA TRP A 321 20.21 2.25 -3.81
C TRP A 321 20.43 3.71 -3.39
N LYS A 322 21.01 4.53 -4.32
CA LYS A 322 21.25 5.96 -4.06
C LYS A 322 19.99 6.79 -3.93
N LEU A 323 18.87 6.31 -4.49
CA LEU A 323 17.56 6.97 -4.44
C LEU A 323 16.81 6.63 -3.17
N THR A 324 17.09 5.46 -2.60
CA THR A 324 16.27 4.86 -1.55
C THR A 324 16.16 5.72 -0.30
N PHE A 325 17.21 6.49 0.06
CA PHE A 325 17.14 7.35 1.25
C PHE A 325 16.04 8.44 1.14
N ILE A 326 15.83 9.00 -0.06
CA ILE A 326 14.77 9.97 -0.29
C ILE A 326 13.40 9.26 -0.22
N MET A 327 13.29 8.08 -0.85
CA MET A 327 12.06 7.29 -0.86
C MET A 327 11.64 6.80 0.52
N VAL A 328 12.60 6.40 1.37
CA VAL A 328 12.35 6.03 2.77
C VAL A 328 11.71 7.18 3.52
N LEU A 329 12.21 8.40 3.34
CA LEU A 329 11.65 9.59 3.98
C LEU A 329 10.24 9.89 3.48
N ALA A 330 9.98 9.74 2.18
CA ALA A 330 8.64 9.87 1.59
C ALA A 330 7.65 8.87 2.21
N VAL A 331 8.08 7.61 2.37
CA VAL A 331 7.25 6.56 2.98
C VAL A 331 7.01 6.81 4.47
N ILE A 332 7.99 7.33 5.21
CA ILE A 332 7.82 7.75 6.61
C ILE A 332 6.74 8.84 6.70
N TYR A 333 6.84 9.90 5.89
CA TYR A 333 5.85 10.98 5.90
C TYR A 333 4.47 10.50 5.45
N GLY A 334 4.39 9.65 4.41
CA GLY A 334 3.14 9.02 3.99
C GLY A 334 2.49 8.23 5.13
N SER A 335 3.27 7.42 5.85
CA SER A 335 2.81 6.63 6.99
C SER A 335 2.32 7.51 8.16
N VAL A 336 3.06 8.57 8.48
CA VAL A 336 2.65 9.57 9.49
C VAL A 336 1.36 10.28 9.06
N SER A 337 1.23 10.59 7.77
CA SER A 337 0.02 11.20 7.21
C SER A 337 -1.23 10.33 7.45
N ILE A 338 -1.13 8.99 7.29
CA ILE A 338 -2.24 8.04 7.54
C ILE A 338 -2.66 8.07 9.01
N ILE A 339 -1.72 8.08 9.95
CA ILE A 339 -2.04 8.15 11.39
C ILE A 339 -2.75 9.46 11.77
N LEU A 340 -2.32 10.58 11.20
CA LEU A 340 -2.98 11.86 11.40
C LEU A 340 -4.38 11.92 10.75
N GLU A 341 -4.54 11.26 9.61
CA GLU A 341 -5.83 11.10 8.94
C GLU A 341 -6.87 10.43 9.83
N THR A 342 -6.46 9.38 10.57
CA THR A 342 -7.38 8.66 11.46
C THR A 342 -7.91 9.52 12.59
N VAL A 343 -7.15 10.52 13.07
CA VAL A 343 -7.65 11.49 14.07
C VAL A 343 -8.78 12.34 13.49
N TYR A 344 -8.64 12.80 12.23
CA TYR A 344 -9.71 13.55 11.56
C TYR A 344 -10.94 12.71 11.25
N THR A 345 -10.74 11.47 10.81
CA THR A 345 -11.87 10.56 10.52
C THR A 345 -12.61 10.16 11.78
N ALA A 346 -11.91 9.97 12.92
CA ALA A 346 -12.52 9.75 14.22
C ALA A 346 -13.35 10.95 14.67
N SER A 347 -12.90 12.17 14.34
CA SER A 347 -13.65 13.43 14.58
C SER A 347 -14.74 13.71 13.54
N LYS A 348 -14.96 12.82 12.56
CA LYS A 348 -15.90 12.97 11.43
C LYS A 348 -15.59 14.15 10.49
N GLU A 349 -14.33 14.57 10.40
CA GLU A 349 -13.89 15.72 9.60
C GLU A 349 -13.17 15.29 8.30
N THR A 350 -13.82 14.43 7.55
CA THR A 350 -13.28 13.81 6.32
C THR A 350 -12.96 14.81 5.20
N MET A 351 -13.63 15.97 5.18
CA MET A 351 -13.36 17.04 4.20
C MET A 351 -11.95 17.61 4.33
N ILE A 352 -11.38 17.65 5.54
CA ILE A 352 -10.01 18.14 5.75
C ILE A 352 -9.01 17.11 5.20
N VAL A 353 -9.30 15.83 5.39
CA VAL A 353 -8.51 14.74 4.81
C VAL A 353 -8.47 14.87 3.29
N PHE A 354 -9.63 15.00 2.65
CA PHE A 354 -9.72 15.17 1.21
C PHE A 354 -8.94 16.40 0.72
N LYS A 355 -9.16 17.57 1.31
CA LYS A 355 -8.46 18.81 0.91
C LYS A 355 -6.94 18.69 1.06
N THR A 356 -6.45 18.16 2.17
CA THR A 356 -5.01 18.02 2.40
C THR A 356 -4.37 17.00 1.45
N THR A 357 -5.06 15.89 1.14
CA THR A 357 -4.60 14.92 0.14
C THR A 357 -4.55 15.54 -1.26
N LEU A 358 -5.58 16.31 -1.64
CA LEU A 358 -5.64 16.98 -2.93
C LEU A 358 -4.52 18.02 -3.08
N TYR A 359 -4.25 18.83 -2.06
CA TYR A 359 -3.14 19.78 -2.07
C TYR A 359 -1.78 19.05 -2.22
N GLY A 360 -1.60 17.93 -1.51
CA GLY A 360 -0.42 17.08 -1.67
C GLY A 360 -0.28 16.56 -3.09
N ALA A 361 -1.36 16.05 -3.68
CA ALA A 361 -1.38 15.52 -5.05
C ALA A 361 -1.03 16.58 -6.10
N ILE A 362 -1.64 17.75 -6.01
CA ILE A 362 -1.34 18.88 -6.92
C ILE A 362 0.13 19.28 -6.78
N LEU A 363 0.61 19.44 -5.55
CA LEU A 363 2.00 19.81 -5.29
C LEU A 363 2.97 18.74 -5.82
N ASN A 364 2.65 17.45 -5.63
CA ASN A 364 3.44 16.34 -6.14
C ASN A 364 3.59 16.42 -7.67
N VAL A 365 2.49 16.57 -8.40
CA VAL A 365 2.50 16.66 -9.85
C VAL A 365 3.32 17.87 -10.32
N LEU A 366 3.09 19.06 -9.74
CA LEU A 366 3.81 20.28 -10.11
C LEU A 366 5.32 20.15 -9.88
N LEU A 367 5.72 19.66 -8.70
CA LEU A 367 7.12 19.45 -8.37
C LEU A 367 7.76 18.35 -9.22
N THR A 368 7.04 17.26 -9.51
CA THR A 368 7.54 16.17 -10.35
C THR A 368 7.86 16.67 -11.76
N VAL A 369 6.93 17.41 -12.38
CA VAL A 369 7.14 17.99 -13.71
C VAL A 369 8.30 19.00 -13.71
N ALA A 370 8.44 19.81 -12.66
CA ALA A 370 9.50 20.80 -12.56
C ALA A 370 10.87 20.19 -12.27
N LEU A 371 10.95 19.15 -11.42
CA LEU A 371 12.24 18.62 -10.94
C LEU A 371 12.80 17.49 -11.82
N ILE A 372 11.98 16.73 -12.53
CA ILE A 372 12.49 15.66 -13.42
C ILE A 372 13.45 16.20 -14.47
N PRO A 373 13.21 17.32 -15.18
CA PRO A 373 14.15 17.85 -16.14
C PRO A 373 15.50 18.27 -15.54
N LEU A 374 15.51 18.63 -14.24
CA LEU A 374 16.69 19.15 -13.56
C LEU A 374 17.59 18.04 -12.98
N VAL A 375 16.95 17.02 -12.35
CA VAL A 375 17.67 15.99 -11.59
C VAL A 375 17.20 14.56 -11.92
N GLY A 376 16.52 14.37 -13.03
CA GLY A 376 16.05 13.06 -13.48
C GLY A 376 15.04 12.45 -12.50
N TYR A 377 15.03 11.12 -12.37
CA TYR A 377 14.11 10.39 -11.49
C TYR A 377 14.29 10.73 -9.99
N TYR A 378 15.39 11.36 -9.57
CA TYR A 378 15.52 11.92 -8.22
C TYR A 378 14.48 13.02 -7.97
N GLY A 379 14.16 13.79 -9.02
CA GLY A 379 13.15 14.85 -8.96
C GLY A 379 11.79 14.32 -8.52
N ALA A 380 11.38 13.17 -9.04
CA ALA A 380 10.13 12.51 -8.64
C ALA A 380 10.15 12.07 -7.15
N ALA A 381 11.24 11.50 -6.68
CA ALA A 381 11.36 11.11 -5.27
C ALA A 381 11.37 12.32 -4.32
N ILE A 382 12.03 13.40 -4.70
CA ILE A 382 12.05 14.66 -3.95
C ILE A 382 10.64 15.27 -3.92
N ALA A 383 9.96 15.33 -5.07
CA ALA A 383 8.58 15.82 -5.17
C ALA A 383 7.64 15.06 -4.25
N ASN A 384 7.71 13.74 -4.26
CA ASN A 384 6.92 12.86 -3.41
C ASN A 384 7.19 13.12 -1.91
N THR A 385 8.47 13.22 -1.53
CA THR A 385 8.88 13.52 -0.14
C THR A 385 8.35 14.87 0.33
N ILE A 386 8.51 15.93 -0.48
CA ILE A 386 8.04 17.28 -0.14
C ILE A 386 6.51 17.30 -0.03
N SER A 387 5.82 16.64 -0.95
CA SER A 387 4.36 16.62 -0.97
C SER A 387 3.79 15.94 0.26
N PHE A 388 4.29 14.77 0.65
CA PHE A 388 3.88 14.12 1.90
C PHE A 388 4.28 14.92 3.14
N ALA A 389 5.45 15.58 3.14
CA ALA A 389 5.83 16.46 4.24
C ALA A 389 4.84 17.62 4.40
N VAL A 390 4.40 18.24 3.31
CA VAL A 390 3.40 19.31 3.34
C VAL A 390 2.05 18.78 3.85
N VAL A 391 1.59 17.61 3.39
CA VAL A 391 0.37 16.99 3.91
C VAL A 391 0.46 16.76 5.42
N VAL A 392 1.58 16.21 5.91
CA VAL A 392 1.82 16.01 7.35
C VAL A 392 1.77 17.34 8.09
N LEU A 393 2.45 18.39 7.60
CA LEU A 393 2.46 19.70 8.23
C LEU A 393 1.06 20.33 8.31
N LEU A 394 0.27 20.24 7.24
CA LEU A 394 -1.10 20.76 7.19
C LEU A 394 -1.99 20.03 8.21
N ARG A 395 -1.91 18.70 8.24
CA ARG A 395 -2.68 17.88 9.19
C ARG A 395 -2.25 18.12 10.63
N LEU A 396 -0.94 18.16 10.91
CA LEU A 396 -0.40 18.46 12.24
C LEU A 396 -0.88 19.81 12.76
N ARG A 397 -0.74 20.86 11.95
CA ARG A 397 -1.20 22.21 12.34
C ARG A 397 -2.67 22.24 12.74
N GLY A 398 -3.52 21.53 12.00
CA GLY A 398 -4.94 21.46 12.30
C GLY A 398 -5.24 20.72 13.61
N ILE A 399 -4.57 19.60 13.89
CA ILE A 399 -4.75 18.81 15.11
C ILE A 399 -4.22 19.55 16.33
N ILE A 400 -3.04 20.20 16.22
CA ILE A 400 -2.43 21.02 17.27
C ILE A 400 -3.36 22.21 17.64
N LYS A 401 -3.91 22.90 16.63
CA LYS A 401 -4.85 24.02 16.85
C LYS A 401 -6.10 23.62 17.64
N ARG A 402 -6.48 22.34 17.58
CA ARG A 402 -7.61 21.79 18.35
C ARG A 402 -7.22 21.30 19.74
N GLY A 403 -5.95 21.39 20.10
CA GLY A 403 -5.46 20.93 21.41
C GLY A 403 -5.38 19.41 21.54
N LEU A 404 -5.59 18.64 20.44
CA LEU A 404 -5.60 17.18 20.46
C LEU A 404 -4.21 16.54 20.41
N LEU A 405 -3.16 17.33 20.12
CA LEU A 405 -1.79 16.81 20.00
C LEU A 405 -0.78 17.90 20.37
N LYS A 406 0.22 17.54 21.16
CA LYS A 406 1.36 18.37 21.52
C LYS A 406 2.62 17.80 20.87
N VAL A 407 3.29 18.58 20.03
CA VAL A 407 4.47 18.11 19.30
C VAL A 407 5.75 18.52 20.02
N ASN A 408 6.61 17.55 20.28
CA ASN A 408 7.97 17.81 20.71
C ASN A 408 8.87 18.03 19.48
N TYR A 409 8.96 19.29 19.04
CA TYR A 409 9.74 19.66 17.85
C TYR A 409 11.23 19.32 17.96
N ARG A 410 11.82 19.39 19.17
CA ARG A 410 13.23 19.01 19.37
C ARG A 410 13.44 17.55 19.09
N LYS A 411 12.56 16.68 19.57
CA LYS A 411 12.60 15.24 19.35
C LYS A 411 12.45 14.91 17.87
N LEU A 412 11.47 15.51 17.19
CA LEU A 412 11.28 15.34 15.74
C LEU A 412 12.50 15.82 14.96
N ALA A 413 13.06 16.99 15.28
CA ALA A 413 14.28 17.49 14.64
C ALA A 413 15.48 16.53 14.86
N THR A 414 15.62 15.97 16.06
CA THR A 414 16.67 14.99 16.36
C THR A 414 16.53 13.75 15.46
N TYR A 415 15.31 13.21 15.30
CA TYR A 415 15.09 12.07 14.41
C TYR A 415 15.50 12.37 12.95
N HIS A 416 15.15 13.56 12.45
CA HIS A 416 15.52 13.96 11.09
C HIS A 416 17.04 14.12 10.95
N VAL A 417 17.70 14.82 11.88
CA VAL A 417 19.15 14.99 11.85
C VAL A 417 19.85 13.65 11.88
N VAL A 418 19.46 12.77 12.80
CA VAL A 418 20.07 11.43 12.92
C VAL A 418 19.80 10.58 11.68
N TYR A 419 18.58 10.67 11.11
CA TYR A 419 18.26 9.99 9.86
C TYR A 419 19.16 10.45 8.71
N PHE A 420 19.34 11.75 8.51
CA PHE A 420 20.22 12.28 7.45
C PHE A 420 21.69 11.92 7.67
N LEU A 421 22.16 11.92 8.91
CA LEU A 421 23.51 11.44 9.24
C LEU A 421 23.67 9.95 8.89
N ALA A 422 22.71 9.12 9.27
CA ALA A 422 22.71 7.69 8.94
C ALA A 422 22.62 7.45 7.42
N ALA A 423 21.79 8.21 6.71
CA ALA A 423 21.65 8.14 5.26
C ALA A 423 22.91 8.57 4.50
N ALA A 424 23.74 9.44 5.07
CA ALA A 424 25.01 9.85 4.50
C ALA A 424 26.11 8.77 4.62
N LEU A 425 26.04 7.88 5.63
CA LEU A 425 27.09 6.88 5.89
C LEU A 425 27.39 5.98 4.68
N PRO A 426 26.40 5.41 3.94
CA PRO A 426 26.69 4.60 2.76
C PRO A 426 27.41 5.34 1.62
N PHE A 427 27.27 6.66 1.56
CA PHE A 427 27.96 7.49 0.54
C PHE A 427 29.42 7.84 0.96
N LEU A 428 29.63 7.99 2.27
CA LEU A 428 30.94 8.40 2.81
C LEU A 428 31.86 7.21 3.06
N LEU A 429 31.33 6.07 3.50
CA LEU A 429 32.08 4.90 3.91
C LEU A 429 31.95 3.78 2.87
N LYS A 430 33.10 3.24 2.42
CA LYS A 430 33.11 2.10 1.48
C LYS A 430 32.79 0.75 2.15
N ASN A 431 33.11 0.61 3.45
CA ASN A 431 32.93 -0.63 4.19
C ASN A 431 31.49 -0.76 4.70
N ASP A 432 30.72 -1.69 4.11
CA ASP A 432 29.32 -1.92 4.45
C ASP A 432 29.13 -2.39 5.91
N VAL A 433 30.07 -3.17 6.46
CA VAL A 433 30.00 -3.67 7.85
C VAL A 433 30.08 -2.51 8.84
N VAL A 434 30.97 -1.55 8.58
CA VAL A 434 31.11 -0.35 9.42
C VAL A 434 29.84 0.50 9.36
N VAL A 435 29.25 0.69 8.17
CA VAL A 435 27.98 1.43 8.00
C VAL A 435 26.85 0.79 8.80
N ILE A 436 26.72 -0.54 8.72
CA ILE A 436 25.72 -1.31 9.46
C ILE A 436 25.95 -1.16 10.98
N ALA A 437 27.18 -1.32 11.45
CA ALA A 437 27.51 -1.20 12.87
C ALA A 437 27.15 0.19 13.41
N PHE A 438 27.49 1.27 12.70
CA PHE A 438 27.08 2.61 13.07
C PHE A 438 25.56 2.78 13.08
N GLY A 439 24.84 2.24 12.07
CA GLY A 439 23.38 2.26 12.03
C GLY A 439 22.75 1.58 13.24
N LEU A 440 23.24 0.39 13.60
CA LEU A 440 22.76 -0.34 14.78
C LEU A 440 23.07 0.43 16.08
N CYS A 441 24.27 1.01 16.23
CA CYS A 441 24.61 1.84 17.38
C CYS A 441 23.68 3.05 17.50
N ILE A 442 23.41 3.74 16.39
CA ILE A 442 22.45 4.86 16.36
C ILE A 442 21.07 4.42 16.82
N CYS A 443 20.57 3.30 16.31
CA CYS A 443 19.26 2.77 16.71
C CYS A 443 19.21 2.43 18.22
N ILE A 444 20.24 1.79 18.75
CA ILE A 444 20.33 1.48 20.17
C ILE A 444 20.34 2.75 21.02
N VAL A 445 21.11 3.77 20.62
CA VAL A 445 21.16 5.07 21.33
C VAL A 445 19.77 5.73 21.34
N ILE A 446 19.07 5.77 20.21
CA ILE A 446 17.71 6.32 20.14
C ILE A 446 16.77 5.54 21.07
N MET A 447 16.81 4.20 21.05
CA MET A 447 15.94 3.37 21.88
C MET A 447 16.18 3.59 23.37
N ILE A 448 17.43 3.81 23.80
CA ILE A 448 17.79 4.04 25.20
C ILE A 448 17.42 5.47 25.64
N THR A 449 17.63 6.46 24.76
CA THR A 449 17.41 7.87 25.10
C THR A 449 15.93 8.28 25.04
N ASP A 450 15.10 7.57 24.28
CA ASP A 450 13.67 7.84 24.18
C ASP A 450 12.90 7.16 25.30
N LYS A 451 12.59 7.92 26.35
CA LYS A 451 11.84 7.44 27.53
C LYS A 451 10.50 6.79 27.18
N ASN A 452 9.79 7.29 26.16
CA ASN A 452 8.49 6.75 25.76
C ASN A 452 8.63 5.38 25.11
N MET A 453 9.61 5.23 24.22
CA MET A 453 9.94 3.92 23.61
C MET A 453 10.43 2.92 24.65
N LEU A 454 11.31 3.35 25.57
CA LEU A 454 11.87 2.50 26.61
C LEU A 454 10.79 2.00 27.59
N ASN A 455 9.84 2.86 27.95
CA ASN A 455 8.73 2.48 28.83
C ASN A 455 7.77 1.48 28.16
N ILE A 456 7.49 1.64 26.88
CA ILE A 456 6.64 0.71 26.13
C ILE A 456 7.36 -0.65 25.95
N SER A 457 8.65 -0.63 25.58
CA SER A 457 9.42 -1.89 25.45
C SER A 457 9.51 -2.65 26.78
N ARG A 458 9.76 -1.96 27.90
CA ARG A 458 9.75 -2.55 29.24
C ARG A 458 8.39 -3.16 29.59
N LYS A 459 7.27 -2.46 29.33
CA LYS A 459 5.93 -3.02 29.59
C LYS A 459 5.63 -4.25 28.74
N LEU A 460 6.10 -4.31 27.50
CA LEU A 460 5.94 -5.48 26.63
C LEU A 460 6.76 -6.67 27.11
N ILE A 461 7.96 -6.46 27.63
CA ILE A 461 8.84 -7.52 28.17
C ILE A 461 8.28 -8.02 29.50
N LEU A 462 7.89 -7.13 30.43
CA LEU A 462 7.35 -7.48 31.74
C LEU A 462 5.97 -8.17 31.66
N HIS A 463 5.15 -7.87 30.65
CA HIS A 463 3.87 -8.57 30.44
C HIS A 463 4.05 -9.99 29.88
N LYS A 464 5.23 -10.36 29.39
CA LYS A 464 5.57 -11.73 28.98
C LYS A 464 5.96 -12.63 30.17
N GLU A 465 6.34 -12.04 31.30
CA GLU A 465 6.67 -12.78 32.53
C GLU A 465 5.44 -13.05 33.44
N LEU A 466 4.27 -12.46 33.10
CA LEU A 466 3.01 -12.64 33.85
C LEU A 466 1.98 -13.54 33.14
N LYS A 467 2.36 -14.25 32.09
CA LYS A 467 1.60 -15.31 31.42
C LYS A 467 2.38 -16.62 31.46
#